data_ba014660494c55c86b631e0e727ca2f7
#
_entry.id   ba014660494c55c86b631e0e727ca2f7
#
_cell.length_a   1.000
_cell.length_b   1.000
_cell.length_c   1.000
_cell.angle_alpha   90.00
_cell.angle_beta   90.00
_cell.angle_gamma   90.00
#
_symmetry.space_group_name_H-M   'P 1'
#
loop_
_entity.id
_entity.type
_entity.pdbx_description
1 polymer ?
#
loop_
_entity_poly.entity_id
_entity_poly.type
_entity_poly.pdbx_seq_one_letter_code
_entity_poly.pdbx_strand_id
1 'polypeptide(L)'
;MMMEKLKNAAACALRRIHATGWIGLGLLFVAGIVAWVGFNHVLETTNTEEFCISCHEMTVNYDEYRLTTHASSRSGVRATCPDCHVPKSFGPKMYAKIRASKDVYHNILGTIDTPEKFDAYRLKMAESVWERMKATDSRECRGCHDDQSFDYAKQSRRAAEVHQEGLNAGQTC
;
A
#
# COMPACT_ATOMS: atom_id res chain seq x y z
N MET A 1 -39.11 -24.12 -52.34
CA MET A 1 -39.47 -22.82 -51.76
C MET A 1 -39.65 -22.82 -50.23
N MET A 2 -40.40 -23.76 -49.60
CA MET A 2 -40.59 -23.81 -48.14
C MET A 2 -39.31 -24.19 -47.36
N MET A 3 -38.54 -25.19 -47.85
CA MET A 3 -37.26 -25.62 -47.21
C MET A 3 -36.17 -24.55 -47.24
N GLU A 4 -36.15 -23.69 -48.25
CA GLU A 4 -35.16 -22.62 -48.38
C GLU A 4 -35.43 -21.45 -47.40
N LYS A 5 -36.71 -21.15 -47.15
CA LYS A 5 -37.13 -20.20 -46.14
C LYS A 5 -36.77 -20.65 -44.72
N LEU A 6 -36.89 -21.96 -44.44
CA LEU A 6 -36.51 -22.57 -43.16
C LEU A 6 -34.98 -22.50 -42.92
N LYS A 7 -34.19 -22.83 -43.95
CA LYS A 7 -32.71 -22.70 -43.88
C LYS A 7 -32.26 -21.28 -43.66
N ASN A 8 -32.85 -20.30 -44.34
CA ASN A 8 -32.51 -18.90 -44.15
C ASN A 8 -32.93 -18.35 -42.80
N ALA A 9 -34.06 -18.78 -42.23
CA ALA A 9 -34.50 -18.42 -40.90
C ALA A 9 -33.56 -19.01 -39.80
N ALA A 10 -33.14 -20.26 -39.94
CA ALA A 10 -32.19 -20.90 -39.06
C ALA A 10 -30.80 -20.24 -39.11
N ALA A 11 -30.31 -19.89 -40.31
CA ALA A 11 -29.05 -19.19 -40.47
C ALA A 11 -29.07 -17.77 -39.83
N CYS A 12 -30.21 -17.07 -39.99
CA CYS A 12 -30.40 -15.77 -39.35
C CYS A 12 -30.42 -15.85 -37.81
N ALA A 13 -31.11 -16.86 -37.24
CA ALA A 13 -31.17 -17.12 -35.82
C ALA A 13 -29.76 -17.44 -35.26
N LEU A 14 -29.00 -18.31 -35.92
CA LEU A 14 -27.61 -18.62 -35.56
C LEU A 14 -26.70 -17.42 -35.58
N ARG A 15 -26.79 -16.56 -36.59
CA ARG A 15 -26.04 -15.30 -36.66
C ARG A 15 -26.37 -14.36 -35.50
N ARG A 16 -27.63 -14.25 -35.12
CA ARG A 16 -28.05 -13.44 -33.95
C ARG A 16 -27.50 -13.98 -32.64
N ILE A 17 -27.55 -15.31 -32.45
CA ILE A 17 -26.97 -15.94 -31.24
C ILE A 17 -25.47 -15.71 -31.16
N HIS A 18 -24.74 -15.85 -32.27
CA HIS A 18 -23.31 -15.55 -32.31
C HIS A 18 -23.02 -14.06 -32.03
N ALA A 19 -23.77 -13.16 -32.67
CA ALA A 19 -23.58 -11.72 -32.46
C ALA A 19 -23.85 -11.30 -30.99
N THR A 20 -24.91 -11.82 -30.37
CA THR A 20 -25.21 -11.57 -28.96
C THR A 20 -24.14 -12.17 -28.04
N GLY A 21 -23.57 -13.32 -28.38
CA GLY A 21 -22.46 -13.93 -27.64
C GLY A 21 -21.20 -13.07 -27.66
N TRP A 22 -20.83 -12.55 -28.83
CA TRP A 22 -19.66 -11.65 -28.99
C TRP A 22 -19.86 -10.30 -28.29
N ILE A 23 -21.06 -9.73 -28.33
CA ILE A 23 -21.39 -8.51 -27.59
C ILE A 23 -21.28 -8.75 -26.08
N GLY A 24 -21.85 -9.88 -25.59
CA GLY A 24 -21.75 -10.24 -24.19
C GLY A 24 -20.31 -10.42 -23.71
N LEU A 25 -19.48 -11.09 -24.50
CA LEU A 25 -18.06 -11.25 -24.22
C LEU A 25 -17.32 -9.88 -24.21
N GLY A 26 -17.64 -9.02 -25.18
CA GLY A 26 -17.08 -7.67 -25.21
C GLY A 26 -17.46 -6.85 -23.98
N LEU A 27 -18.70 -6.92 -23.53
CA LEU A 27 -19.16 -6.23 -22.31
C LEU A 27 -18.47 -6.76 -21.06
N LEU A 28 -18.30 -8.09 -20.92
CA LEU A 28 -17.56 -8.70 -19.81
C LEU A 28 -16.09 -8.27 -19.82
N PHE A 29 -15.48 -8.20 -20.99
CA PHE A 29 -14.10 -7.74 -21.11
C PHE A 29 -13.95 -6.27 -20.68
N VAL A 30 -14.83 -5.39 -21.15
CA VAL A 30 -14.85 -3.98 -20.74
C VAL A 30 -15.13 -3.84 -19.25
N ALA A 31 -16.07 -4.61 -18.71
CA ALA A 31 -16.36 -4.63 -17.28
C ALA A 31 -15.13 -5.06 -16.45
N GLY A 32 -14.38 -6.05 -16.95
CA GLY A 32 -13.12 -6.49 -16.34
C GLY A 32 -12.06 -5.37 -16.32
N ILE A 33 -11.91 -4.65 -17.43
CA ILE A 33 -11.00 -3.50 -17.50
C ILE A 33 -11.41 -2.41 -16.52
N VAL A 34 -12.70 -2.04 -16.49
CA VAL A 34 -13.21 -1.01 -15.57
C VAL A 34 -13.01 -1.42 -14.11
N ALA A 35 -13.29 -2.68 -13.78
CA ALA A 35 -13.06 -3.22 -12.45
C ALA A 35 -11.58 -3.19 -12.07
N TRP A 36 -10.68 -3.57 -12.98
CA TRP A 36 -9.24 -3.53 -12.76
C TRP A 36 -8.71 -2.10 -12.57
N VAL A 37 -9.13 -1.18 -13.42
CA VAL A 37 -8.74 0.24 -13.31
C VAL A 37 -9.27 0.84 -12.01
N GLY A 38 -10.54 0.59 -11.68
CA GLY A 38 -11.15 1.04 -10.43
C GLY A 38 -10.42 0.49 -9.19
N PHE A 39 -10.10 -0.81 -9.20
CA PHE A 39 -9.35 -1.45 -8.13
C PHE A 39 -7.96 -0.79 -7.94
N ASN A 40 -7.21 -0.59 -9.03
CA ASN A 40 -5.90 0.08 -8.93
C ASN A 40 -6.04 1.52 -8.47
N HIS A 41 -7.05 2.24 -8.93
CA HIS A 41 -7.31 3.60 -8.48
C HIS A 41 -7.57 3.67 -6.96
N VAL A 42 -8.38 2.75 -6.41
CA VAL A 42 -8.61 2.65 -4.97
C VAL A 42 -7.33 2.31 -4.21
N LEU A 43 -6.50 1.42 -4.75
CA LEU A 43 -5.20 1.09 -4.16
C LEU A 43 -4.29 2.32 -4.07
N GLU A 44 -4.20 3.12 -5.12
CA GLU A 44 -3.33 4.31 -5.16
C GLU A 44 -3.88 5.43 -4.26
N THR A 45 -5.17 5.74 -4.32
CA THR A 45 -5.79 6.77 -3.49
C THR A 45 -5.70 6.46 -1.99
N THR A 46 -5.86 5.19 -1.61
CA THR A 46 -5.66 4.75 -0.22
C THR A 46 -4.18 4.57 0.17
N ASN A 47 -3.26 4.94 -0.71
CA ASN A 47 -1.82 4.86 -0.52
C ASN A 47 -1.16 6.24 -0.53
N THR A 48 -1.89 7.25 -0.13
CA THR A 48 -1.42 8.63 -0.01
C THR A 48 -1.28 9.03 1.45
N GLU A 49 -0.45 10.03 1.72
CA GLU A 49 -0.30 10.59 3.07
C GLU A 49 -1.61 11.23 3.53
N GLU A 50 -2.30 11.94 2.63
CA GLU A 50 -3.59 12.58 2.88
C GLU A 50 -4.64 11.57 3.35
N PHE A 51 -4.67 10.39 2.74
CA PHE A 51 -5.56 9.32 3.18
C PHE A 51 -5.20 8.84 4.60
N CYS A 52 -3.91 8.64 4.88
CA CYS A 52 -3.46 8.19 6.20
C CYS A 52 -3.83 9.18 7.31
N ILE A 53 -3.61 10.47 7.08
CA ILE A 53 -3.89 11.54 8.06
C ILE A 53 -5.36 11.98 8.09
N SER A 54 -6.22 11.42 7.25
CA SER A 54 -7.66 11.67 7.31
C SER A 54 -8.32 11.12 8.58
N CYS A 55 -7.66 10.15 9.24
CA CYS A 55 -8.05 9.67 10.56
C CYS A 55 -7.35 10.54 11.63
N HIS A 56 -8.13 11.09 12.56
CA HIS A 56 -7.61 12.01 13.57
C HIS A 56 -6.59 11.39 14.53
N GLU A 57 -6.64 10.08 14.73
CA GLU A 57 -5.66 9.34 15.54
C GLU A 57 -4.25 9.37 14.94
N MET A 58 -4.15 9.61 13.62
CA MET A 58 -2.87 9.68 12.93
C MET A 58 -2.19 11.06 13.03
N THR A 59 -2.90 12.07 13.53
CA THR A 59 -2.36 13.43 13.65
C THR A 59 -1.14 13.50 14.58
N VAL A 60 -1.14 12.75 15.68
CA VAL A 60 -0.01 12.67 16.61
C VAL A 60 1.24 12.15 15.89
N ASN A 61 1.09 11.04 15.16
CA ASN A 61 2.21 10.46 14.41
C ASN A 61 2.68 11.41 13.28
N TYR A 62 1.75 12.10 12.64
CA TYR A 62 2.08 13.05 11.57
C TYR A 62 2.84 14.26 12.10
N ASP A 63 2.42 14.82 13.23
CA ASP A 63 3.10 15.95 13.87
C ASP A 63 4.52 15.61 14.29
N GLU A 64 4.76 14.42 14.80
CA GLU A 64 6.11 13.93 15.10
C GLU A 64 6.93 13.67 13.82
N TYR A 65 6.31 13.04 12.81
CA TYR A 65 6.96 12.75 11.53
C TYR A 65 7.45 14.05 10.85
N ARG A 66 6.66 15.12 10.86
CA ARG A 66 7.01 16.41 10.23
C ARG A 66 8.33 16.99 10.74
N LEU A 67 8.76 16.64 11.94
CA LEU A 67 10.00 17.11 12.56
C LEU A 67 11.22 16.26 12.18
N THR A 68 11.03 15.19 11.41
CA THR A 68 12.10 14.28 11.03
C THR A 68 12.77 14.65 9.72
N THR A 69 13.99 14.13 9.50
CA THR A 69 14.72 14.24 8.24
C THR A 69 14.02 13.52 7.07
N HIS A 70 13.11 12.58 7.35
CA HIS A 70 12.32 11.92 6.33
C HIS A 70 11.20 12.82 5.79
N ALA A 71 10.68 13.71 6.58
CA ALA A 71 9.70 14.70 6.14
C ALA A 71 10.34 15.87 5.36
N SER A 72 11.57 16.23 5.71
CA SER A 72 12.28 17.34 5.05
C SER A 72 13.78 17.06 5.03
N SER A 73 14.30 16.60 3.91
CA SER A 73 15.70 16.29 3.73
C SER A 73 16.44 17.36 2.91
N ARG A 74 17.76 17.44 3.08
CA ARG A 74 18.64 18.33 2.31
C ARG A 74 18.64 18.01 0.81
N SER A 75 18.36 16.77 0.43
CA SER A 75 18.29 16.32 -0.96
C SER A 75 16.98 16.68 -1.65
N GLY A 76 15.97 17.17 -0.91
CA GLY A 76 14.62 17.38 -1.42
C GLY A 76 13.79 16.08 -1.56
N VAL A 77 14.36 14.93 -1.24
CA VAL A 77 13.61 13.66 -1.21
C VAL A 77 12.82 13.58 0.10
N ARG A 78 11.54 13.36 -0.02
CA ARG A 78 10.61 13.18 1.10
C ARG A 78 10.06 11.75 1.09
N ALA A 79 10.12 11.06 2.21
CA ALA A 79 9.49 9.76 2.40
C ALA A 79 8.14 9.96 3.09
N THR A 80 7.06 9.55 2.47
CA THR A 80 5.70 9.64 3.01
C THR A 80 5.34 8.41 3.84
N CYS A 81 4.18 8.43 4.52
CA CYS A 81 3.73 7.31 5.35
C CYS A 81 3.76 5.96 4.61
N PRO A 82 3.22 5.84 3.37
CA PRO A 82 3.25 4.58 2.64
C PRO A 82 4.66 4.11 2.25
N ASP A 83 5.64 5.00 2.10
CA ASP A 83 7.01 4.58 1.76
C ASP A 83 7.65 3.72 2.85
N CYS A 84 7.26 3.93 4.12
CA CYS A 84 7.74 3.14 5.26
C CYS A 84 6.78 2.01 5.65
N HIS A 85 5.47 2.15 5.40
CA HIS A 85 4.46 1.24 5.93
C HIS A 85 3.80 0.33 4.90
N VAL A 86 3.91 0.65 3.60
CA VAL A 86 3.25 -0.09 2.52
C VAL A 86 4.28 -0.61 1.50
N PRO A 87 4.45 -1.92 1.39
CA PRO A 87 5.36 -2.52 0.41
C PRO A 87 5.02 -2.11 -1.03
N LYS A 88 6.05 -1.94 -1.87
CA LYS A 88 5.87 -1.62 -3.30
C LYS A 88 5.41 -2.82 -4.13
N SER A 89 5.85 -4.03 -3.79
CA SER A 89 5.49 -5.26 -4.50
C SER A 89 4.05 -5.70 -4.24
N PHE A 90 3.35 -6.19 -5.26
CA PHE A 90 1.90 -6.43 -5.23
C PHE A 90 1.43 -7.35 -4.10
N GLY A 91 2.01 -8.54 -3.94
CA GLY A 91 1.60 -9.50 -2.91
C GLY A 91 1.73 -8.95 -1.49
N PRO A 92 2.91 -8.48 -1.07
CA PRO A 92 3.09 -7.81 0.21
C PRO A 92 2.25 -6.55 0.38
N LYS A 93 2.02 -5.76 -0.68
CA LYS A 93 1.10 -4.59 -0.66
C LYS A 93 -0.33 -5.05 -0.31
N MET A 94 -0.83 -6.10 -0.96
CA MET A 94 -2.15 -6.64 -0.68
C MET A 94 -2.27 -7.14 0.76
N TYR A 95 -1.28 -7.85 1.24
CA TYR A 95 -1.25 -8.30 2.63
C TYR A 95 -1.29 -7.11 3.60
N ALA A 96 -0.50 -6.06 3.35
CA ALA A 96 -0.51 -4.84 4.17
C ALA A 96 -1.89 -4.16 4.17
N LYS A 97 -2.56 -4.07 3.00
CA LYS A 97 -3.92 -3.50 2.88
C LYS A 97 -4.98 -4.31 3.62
N ILE A 98 -4.95 -5.64 3.48
CA ILE A 98 -5.87 -6.53 4.23
C ILE A 98 -5.65 -6.35 5.73
N ARG A 99 -4.41 -6.29 6.18
CA ARG A 99 -4.10 -6.07 7.59
C ARG A 99 -4.57 -4.70 8.09
N ALA A 100 -4.41 -3.65 7.29
CA ALA A 100 -4.84 -2.29 7.62
C ALA A 100 -6.37 -2.16 7.78
N SER A 101 -7.16 -3.10 7.29
CA SER A 101 -8.60 -3.14 7.55
C SER A 101 -8.92 -3.27 9.06
N LYS A 102 -8.02 -3.87 9.83
CA LYS A 102 -8.11 -3.89 11.29
C LYS A 102 -8.01 -2.49 11.89
N ASP A 103 -7.15 -1.65 11.34
CA ASP A 103 -6.94 -0.28 11.84
C ASP A 103 -8.20 0.56 11.58
N VAL A 104 -8.83 0.40 10.40
CA VAL A 104 -10.13 1.01 10.09
C VAL A 104 -11.22 0.53 11.06
N TYR A 105 -11.25 -0.77 11.37
CA TYR A 105 -12.19 -1.30 12.35
C TYR A 105 -12.01 -0.68 13.73
N HIS A 106 -10.76 -0.53 14.21
CA HIS A 106 -10.47 0.09 15.51
C HIS A 106 -10.74 1.59 15.52
N ASN A 107 -10.59 2.29 14.40
CA ASN A 107 -11.00 3.68 14.24
C ASN A 107 -12.52 3.83 14.43
N ILE A 108 -13.33 2.97 13.78
CA ILE A 108 -14.79 2.97 13.92
C ILE A 108 -15.22 2.69 15.37
N LEU A 109 -14.50 1.83 16.08
CA LEU A 109 -14.78 1.51 17.49
C LEU A 109 -14.28 2.57 18.49
N GLY A 110 -13.52 3.58 18.04
CA GLY A 110 -12.92 4.58 18.92
C GLY A 110 -11.93 3.99 19.93
N THR A 111 -11.13 3.01 19.51
CA THR A 111 -10.21 2.30 20.42
C THR A 111 -9.10 3.22 20.94
N ILE A 112 -8.64 4.16 20.10
CA ILE A 112 -7.58 5.12 20.40
C ILE A 112 -8.00 6.56 19.98
N ASP A 113 -9.27 6.88 20.13
CA ASP A 113 -9.89 8.13 19.69
C ASP A 113 -9.56 9.35 20.56
N THR A 114 -8.88 9.17 21.69
CA THR A 114 -8.40 10.27 22.53
C THR A 114 -6.90 10.20 22.73
N PRO A 115 -6.23 11.34 23.04
CA PRO A 115 -4.77 11.34 23.29
C PRO A 115 -4.35 10.37 24.39
N GLU A 116 -5.12 10.25 25.46
CA GLU A 116 -4.83 9.38 26.59
C GLU A 116 -4.90 7.89 26.18
N LYS A 117 -5.90 7.52 25.39
CA LYS A 117 -6.01 6.17 24.85
C LYS A 117 -4.87 5.88 23.86
N PHE A 118 -4.54 6.84 23.00
CA PHE A 118 -3.42 6.72 22.06
C PHE A 118 -2.12 6.46 22.83
N ASP A 119 -1.80 7.26 23.85
CA ASP A 119 -0.59 7.11 24.65
C ASP A 119 -0.54 5.76 25.38
N ALA A 120 -1.67 5.30 25.90
CA ALA A 120 -1.75 4.00 26.57
C ALA A 120 -1.47 2.82 25.61
N TYR A 121 -1.79 2.94 24.33
CA TYR A 121 -1.56 1.90 23.31
C TYR A 121 -0.29 2.11 22.49
N ARG A 122 0.37 3.26 22.62
CA ARG A 122 1.50 3.68 21.76
C ARG A 122 2.60 2.64 21.69
N LEU A 123 3.08 2.15 22.84
CA LEU A 123 4.16 1.15 22.88
C LEU A 123 3.75 -0.13 22.15
N LYS A 124 2.57 -0.65 22.42
CA LYS A 124 2.05 -1.87 21.78
C LYS A 124 1.92 -1.72 20.25
N MET A 125 1.51 -0.54 19.78
CA MET A 125 1.45 -0.25 18.36
C MET A 125 2.86 -0.18 17.74
N ALA A 126 3.81 0.47 18.41
CA ALA A 126 5.21 0.55 17.99
C ALA A 126 5.86 -0.83 17.91
N GLU A 127 5.72 -1.67 18.95
CA GLU A 127 6.23 -3.05 18.96
C GLU A 127 5.72 -3.86 17.78
N SER A 128 4.44 -3.75 17.45
CA SER A 128 3.85 -4.41 16.27
C SER A 128 4.46 -3.95 14.94
N VAL A 129 4.90 -2.70 14.84
CA VAL A 129 5.61 -2.18 13.67
C VAL A 129 7.04 -2.70 13.66
N TRP A 130 7.75 -2.66 14.77
CA TRP A 130 9.13 -3.14 14.88
C TRP A 130 9.27 -4.63 14.57
N GLU A 131 8.37 -5.46 15.12
CA GLU A 131 8.33 -6.89 14.80
C GLU A 131 8.20 -7.15 13.30
N ARG A 132 7.32 -6.39 12.63
CA ARG A 132 7.15 -6.50 11.17
C ARG A 132 8.38 -6.04 10.41
N MET A 133 8.97 -4.90 10.77
CA MET A 133 10.18 -4.41 10.14
C MET A 133 11.32 -5.42 10.31
N LYS A 134 11.47 -5.98 11.51
CA LYS A 134 12.43 -7.05 11.77
C LYS A 134 12.17 -8.30 10.93
N ALA A 135 10.92 -8.75 10.85
CA ALA A 135 10.55 -9.94 10.07
C ALA A 135 10.74 -9.78 8.55
N THR A 136 10.77 -8.55 8.06
CA THR A 136 10.97 -8.23 6.62
C THR A 136 12.35 -7.67 6.31
N ASP A 137 13.27 -7.69 7.28
CA ASP A 137 14.60 -7.08 7.18
C ASP A 137 14.52 -5.62 6.72
N SER A 138 13.57 -4.87 7.31
CA SER A 138 13.33 -3.44 7.00
C SER A 138 13.23 -3.15 5.49
N ARG A 139 12.58 -4.03 4.75
CA ARG A 139 12.47 -3.99 3.27
C ARG A 139 12.07 -2.61 2.75
N GLU A 140 11.18 -1.92 3.42
CA GLU A 140 10.69 -0.62 3.02
C GLU A 140 11.80 0.45 3.13
N CYS A 141 12.61 0.40 4.18
CA CYS A 141 13.79 1.27 4.36
C CYS A 141 14.82 1.01 3.26
N ARG A 142 15.10 -0.27 2.98
CA ARG A 142 16.03 -0.71 1.92
C ARG A 142 15.55 -0.36 0.50
N GLY A 143 14.31 0.03 0.34
CA GLY A 143 13.77 0.56 -0.92
C GLY A 143 14.36 1.91 -1.33
N CYS A 144 14.94 2.66 -0.36
CA CYS A 144 15.60 3.95 -0.57
C CYS A 144 17.04 3.94 -0.04
N HIS A 145 17.32 3.16 1.01
CA HIS A 145 18.63 3.05 1.64
C HIS A 145 19.32 1.76 1.21
N ASP A 146 20.48 1.91 0.56
CA ASP A 146 21.42 0.83 0.31
C ASP A 146 22.58 0.93 1.31
N ASP A 147 22.63 0.00 2.27
CA ASP A 147 23.64 -0.03 3.32
C ASP A 147 25.05 -0.26 2.80
N GLN A 148 25.19 -0.92 1.65
CA GLN A 148 26.50 -1.11 0.99
C GLN A 148 27.05 0.19 0.41
N SER A 149 26.17 1.17 0.15
CA SER A 149 26.54 2.48 -0.38
C SER A 149 26.74 3.54 0.71
N PHE A 150 26.71 3.18 1.99
CA PHE A 150 26.84 4.14 3.08
C PHE A 150 28.26 4.70 3.18
N ASP A 151 28.37 6.02 3.04
CA ASP A 151 29.61 6.76 3.34
C ASP A 151 29.55 7.24 4.80
N TYR A 152 30.10 6.46 5.70
CA TYR A 152 30.07 6.77 7.14
C TYR A 152 30.79 8.08 7.48
N ALA A 153 31.77 8.52 6.67
CA ALA A 153 32.47 9.78 6.89
C ALA A 153 31.57 11.01 6.65
N LYS A 154 30.50 10.87 5.88
CA LYS A 154 29.51 11.91 5.61
C LYS A 154 28.32 11.91 6.56
N GLN A 155 28.23 10.91 7.42
CA GLN A 155 27.18 10.82 8.43
C GLN A 155 27.57 11.57 9.70
N SER A 156 26.57 11.87 10.55
CA SER A 156 26.89 12.30 11.91
C SER A 156 27.59 11.16 12.67
N ARG A 157 28.48 11.52 13.62
CA ARG A 157 29.23 10.53 14.40
C ARG A 157 28.32 9.44 14.98
N ARG A 158 27.21 9.85 15.63
CA ARG A 158 26.25 8.93 16.22
C ARG A 158 25.61 8.00 15.20
N ALA A 159 25.21 8.54 14.02
CA ALA A 159 24.61 7.74 12.96
C ALA A 159 25.61 6.72 12.39
N ALA A 160 26.87 7.14 12.17
CA ALA A 160 27.91 6.25 11.68
C ALA A 160 28.20 5.10 12.66
N GLU A 161 28.31 5.38 13.96
CA GLU A 161 28.52 4.38 15.01
C GLU A 161 27.35 3.36 15.02
N VAL A 162 26.10 3.86 15.08
CA VAL A 162 24.90 2.99 15.14
C VAL A 162 24.75 2.14 13.88
N HIS A 163 24.99 2.70 12.70
CA HIS A 163 24.90 1.92 11.46
C HIS A 163 26.00 0.86 11.37
N GLN A 164 27.24 1.18 11.71
CA GLN A 164 28.33 0.21 11.66
C GLN A 164 28.13 -0.94 12.66
N GLU A 165 27.79 -0.61 13.90
CA GLU A 165 27.55 -1.61 14.94
C GLU A 165 26.31 -2.44 14.66
N GLY A 166 25.19 -1.81 14.28
CA GLY A 166 23.93 -2.46 14.00
C GLY A 166 23.99 -3.39 12.80
N LEU A 167 24.54 -2.93 11.67
CA LEU A 167 24.65 -3.75 10.46
C LEU A 167 25.60 -4.91 10.66
N ASN A 168 26.75 -4.71 11.36
CA ASN A 168 27.68 -5.78 11.68
C ASN A 168 27.07 -6.83 12.63
N ALA A 169 26.15 -6.41 13.50
CA ALA A 169 25.39 -7.28 14.39
C ALA A 169 24.17 -7.95 13.73
N GLY A 170 23.92 -7.69 12.43
CA GLY A 170 22.75 -8.20 11.70
C GLY A 170 21.43 -7.59 12.16
N GLN A 171 21.47 -6.39 12.71
CA GLN A 171 20.26 -5.65 13.11
C GLN A 171 19.55 -5.07 11.89
N THR A 172 18.26 -4.89 12.03
CA THR A 172 17.40 -4.22 11.04
C THR A 172 17.31 -2.72 11.30
N CYS A 173 16.92 -1.96 10.31
CA CYS A 173 16.62 -0.53 10.51
C CYS A 173 15.35 -0.34 11.40
#